data_4733d376bb98a3d54440f694cdc1ec2d
#
_entry.id   4733d376bb98a3d54440f694cdc1ec2d
#
_cell.length_a   1.000
_cell.length_b   1.000
_cell.length_c   1.000
_cell.angle_alpha   90.00
_cell.angle_beta   90.00
_cell.angle_gamma   90.00
#
_symmetry.space_group_name_H-M   'P 1'
#
loop_
_entity.id
_entity.type
_entity.pdbx_description
1 polymer ?
#
loop_
_entity_poly.entity_id
_entity_poly.type
_entity_poly.pdbx_seq_one_letter_code
_entity_poly.pdbx_strand_id
1 'polypeptide(L)'
;PKHHVGISNYLADHEITIDEIIKKSEDGSTPDIIGAGAIAPNPAELLMDERLDNLIAELRTRYDYIIVDNVPVGIIADATIANRIADITLFVVRAGKLDRRQLPDLETLYQEKKLNNLALILNGIDVKRWGYGYGYGYGYGYGHYGRYGYGQGYYGKAKK
;
A
#
# COMPACT_ATOMS: atom_id res chain seq x y z
N PRO A 1 11.08 -10.11 23.63
CA PRO A 1 10.43 -9.82 22.36
C PRO A 1 11.52 -9.93 21.29
N LYS A 2 11.40 -10.90 20.37
CA LYS A 2 12.28 -10.93 19.20
C LYS A 2 12.01 -9.64 18.43
N HIS A 3 12.97 -8.75 18.35
CA HIS A 3 12.91 -7.60 17.48
C HIS A 3 12.72 -8.12 16.06
N HIS A 4 11.54 -7.88 15.49
CA HIS A 4 11.27 -8.27 14.12
C HIS A 4 12.09 -7.38 13.22
N VAL A 5 13.11 -7.95 12.60
CA VAL A 5 13.91 -7.32 11.57
C VAL A 5 12.99 -7.06 10.37
N GLY A 6 13.10 -5.89 9.77
CA GLY A 6 12.29 -5.48 8.63
C GLY A 6 13.03 -4.51 7.71
N ILE A 7 12.30 -3.84 6.83
CA ILE A 7 12.88 -3.00 5.79
C ILE A 7 13.77 -1.88 6.35
N SER A 8 13.36 -1.22 7.44
CA SER A 8 14.17 -0.15 8.06
C SER A 8 15.52 -0.65 8.58
N ASN A 9 15.53 -1.86 9.13
CA ASN A 9 16.76 -2.47 9.60
C ASN A 9 17.68 -2.82 8.42
N TYR A 10 17.13 -3.42 7.37
CA TYR A 10 17.88 -3.74 6.16
C TYR A 10 18.49 -2.48 5.51
N LEU A 11 17.73 -1.40 5.41
CA LEU A 11 18.21 -0.15 4.81
C LEU A 11 19.30 0.53 5.65
N ALA A 12 19.25 0.40 6.98
CA ALA A 12 20.19 1.03 7.91
C ALA A 12 21.45 0.21 8.14
N ASP A 13 21.40 -1.11 8.01
CA ASP A 13 22.50 -2.02 8.35
C ASP A 13 22.83 -2.93 7.16
N HIS A 14 24.08 -2.77 6.65
CA HIS A 14 24.56 -3.50 5.49
C HIS A 14 24.85 -4.99 5.75
N GLU A 15 24.94 -5.41 6.99
CA GLU A 15 25.13 -6.82 7.35
C GLU A 15 23.83 -7.63 7.26
N ILE A 16 22.66 -6.95 7.32
CA ILE A 16 21.37 -7.61 7.23
C ILE A 16 21.06 -7.98 5.77
N THR A 17 20.73 -9.24 5.57
CA THR A 17 20.40 -9.80 4.26
C THR A 17 18.91 -9.70 3.92
N ILE A 18 18.57 -9.83 2.65
CA ILE A 18 17.16 -9.83 2.18
C ILE A 18 16.40 -11.02 2.78
N ASP A 19 17.02 -12.18 2.88
CA ASP A 19 16.36 -13.39 3.40
C ASP A 19 16.01 -13.29 4.89
N GLU A 20 16.72 -12.46 5.66
CA GLU A 20 16.44 -12.24 7.08
C GLU A 20 15.20 -11.37 7.31
N ILE A 21 14.85 -10.51 6.36
CA ILE A 21 13.69 -9.62 6.47
C ILE A 21 12.42 -10.21 5.85
N ILE A 22 12.54 -11.23 4.99
CA ILE A 22 11.39 -11.88 4.36
C ILE A 22 10.80 -12.92 5.32
N LYS A 23 9.55 -12.74 5.69
CA LYS A 23 8.74 -13.75 6.39
C LYS A 23 8.01 -14.57 5.36
N LYS A 24 8.47 -15.79 5.16
CA LYS A 24 7.84 -16.71 4.20
C LYS A 24 6.55 -17.29 4.74
N SER A 25 5.60 -17.50 3.84
CA SER A 25 4.40 -18.30 4.11
C SER A 25 4.81 -19.75 4.40
N GLU A 26 4.27 -20.32 5.47
CA GLU A 26 4.58 -21.70 5.86
C GLU A 26 4.00 -22.74 4.88
N ASP A 27 2.85 -22.44 4.30
CA ASP A 27 2.08 -23.33 3.43
C ASP A 27 1.88 -22.82 2.00
N GLY A 28 2.45 -21.65 1.68
CA GLY A 28 2.30 -20.99 0.38
C GLY A 28 0.90 -20.43 0.11
N SER A 29 -0.02 -20.46 1.07
CA SER A 29 -1.39 -19.96 0.92
C SER A 29 -1.50 -18.44 1.10
N THR A 30 -0.50 -17.82 1.72
CA THR A 30 -0.41 -16.38 1.97
C THR A 30 0.83 -15.79 1.29
N PRO A 31 0.83 -14.50 0.96
CA PRO A 31 2.03 -13.87 0.43
C PRO A 31 3.17 -13.86 1.45
N ASP A 32 4.40 -13.87 0.96
CA ASP A 32 5.57 -13.55 1.78
C ASP A 32 5.50 -12.08 2.19
N ILE A 33 5.99 -11.74 3.37
CA ILE A 33 5.82 -10.39 3.94
C ILE A 33 7.16 -9.84 4.42
N ILE A 34 7.47 -8.61 4.03
CA ILE A 34 8.51 -7.79 4.64
C ILE A 34 7.83 -6.75 5.53
N GLY A 35 8.12 -6.78 6.82
CA GLY A 35 7.59 -5.80 7.76
C GLY A 35 8.38 -4.49 7.76
N ALA A 36 7.83 -3.43 8.35
CA ALA A 36 8.49 -2.13 8.46
C ALA A 36 9.81 -2.19 9.26
N GLY A 37 9.89 -3.07 10.26
CA GLY A 37 11.06 -3.17 11.13
C GLY A 37 11.05 -2.16 12.29
N ALA A 38 12.23 -1.78 12.77
CA ALA A 38 12.38 -0.79 13.84
C ALA A 38 12.03 0.62 13.36
N ILE A 39 11.55 1.46 14.27
CA ILE A 39 11.29 2.87 13.96
C ILE A 39 12.64 3.57 13.72
N ALA A 40 12.83 4.04 12.50
CA ALA A 40 14.03 4.79 12.14
C ALA A 40 13.87 6.28 12.46
N PRO A 41 14.94 6.96 12.92
CA PRO A 41 14.91 8.40 13.18
C PRO A 41 14.81 9.24 11.89
N ASN A 42 15.26 8.70 10.76
CA ASN A 42 15.37 9.34 9.45
C ASN A 42 14.75 8.50 8.33
N PRO A 43 13.45 8.18 8.38
CA PRO A 43 12.83 7.23 7.46
C PRO A 43 12.86 7.68 6.00
N ALA A 44 12.68 8.96 5.72
CA ALA A 44 12.71 9.49 4.36
C ALA A 44 14.10 9.35 3.71
N GLU A 45 15.17 9.58 4.47
CA GLU A 45 16.54 9.44 4.02
C GLU A 45 16.86 7.98 3.68
N LEU A 46 16.50 7.04 4.56
CA LEU A 46 16.66 5.61 4.31
C LEU A 46 15.91 5.15 3.05
N LEU A 47 14.69 5.63 2.83
CA LEU A 47 13.91 5.29 1.65
C LEU A 47 14.43 5.91 0.36
N MET A 48 15.28 6.94 0.44
CA MET A 48 15.95 7.55 -0.72
C MET A 48 17.28 6.86 -1.08
N ASP A 49 17.78 5.99 -0.22
CA ASP A 49 18.99 5.23 -0.44
C ASP A 49 18.83 4.25 -1.62
N GLU A 50 19.90 4.07 -2.40
CA GLU A 50 19.95 3.11 -3.53
C GLU A 50 19.76 1.65 -3.08
N ARG A 51 19.96 1.38 -1.80
CA ARG A 51 19.73 0.07 -1.22
C ARG A 51 18.27 -0.38 -1.33
N LEU A 52 17.33 0.56 -1.34
CA LEU A 52 15.93 0.26 -1.64
C LEU A 52 15.75 -0.20 -3.10
N ASP A 53 16.44 0.44 -4.04
CA ASP A 53 16.38 0.05 -5.45
C ASP A 53 16.97 -1.36 -5.65
N ASN A 54 18.07 -1.64 -4.98
CA ASN A 54 18.70 -2.96 -4.99
C ASN A 54 17.79 -4.04 -4.39
N LEU A 55 17.11 -3.74 -3.29
CA LEU A 55 16.08 -4.62 -2.71
C LEU A 55 14.99 -4.94 -3.71
N ILE A 56 14.39 -3.93 -4.34
CA ILE A 56 13.33 -4.13 -5.32
C ILE A 56 13.82 -4.89 -6.56
N ALA A 57 15.02 -4.59 -7.04
CA ALA A 57 15.63 -5.31 -8.17
C ALA A 57 15.80 -6.80 -7.87
N GLU A 58 16.26 -7.14 -6.67
CA GLU A 58 16.42 -8.53 -6.22
C GLU A 58 15.04 -9.22 -6.06
N LEU A 59 14.07 -8.54 -5.43
CA LEU A 59 12.72 -9.10 -5.27
C LEU A 59 12.03 -9.36 -6.60
N ARG A 60 12.28 -8.55 -7.63
CA ARG A 60 11.77 -8.75 -9.00
C ARG A 60 12.27 -10.05 -9.64
N THR A 61 13.41 -10.60 -9.21
CA THR A 61 13.89 -11.90 -9.68
C THR A 61 13.21 -13.08 -9.00
N ARG A 62 12.56 -12.84 -7.85
CA ARG A 62 11.99 -13.88 -6.98
C ARG A 62 10.46 -13.93 -7.01
N TYR A 63 9.80 -12.82 -7.34
CA TYR A 63 8.34 -12.67 -7.24
C TYR A 63 7.73 -12.06 -8.50
N ASP A 64 6.59 -12.59 -8.93
CA ASP A 64 5.82 -12.06 -10.06
C ASP A 64 5.15 -10.72 -9.71
N TYR A 65 4.78 -10.53 -8.44
CA TYR A 65 4.13 -9.32 -7.94
C TYR A 65 4.76 -8.88 -6.62
N ILE A 66 5.07 -7.59 -6.54
CA ILE A 66 5.55 -6.92 -5.32
C ILE A 66 4.54 -5.84 -4.98
N ILE A 67 3.87 -5.98 -3.83
CA ILE A 67 2.88 -5.01 -3.35
C ILE A 67 3.53 -4.18 -2.25
N VAL A 68 3.60 -2.88 -2.46
CA VAL A 68 4.11 -1.92 -1.47
C VAL A 68 2.91 -1.22 -0.84
N ASP A 69 2.63 -1.54 0.43
CA ASP A 69 1.62 -0.84 1.23
C ASP A 69 2.26 0.41 1.86
N ASN A 70 1.81 1.56 1.40
CA ASN A 70 2.36 2.85 1.82
C ASN A 70 1.33 3.64 2.64
N VAL A 71 1.82 4.57 3.45
CA VAL A 71 0.94 5.52 4.16
C VAL A 71 0.14 6.37 3.17
N PRO A 72 -1.04 6.88 3.56
CA PRO A 72 -1.82 7.78 2.71
C PRO A 72 -0.95 8.93 2.21
N VAL A 73 -0.89 9.10 0.89
CA VAL A 73 -0.13 10.17 0.26
C VAL A 73 -0.75 11.51 0.66
N GLY A 74 -0.22 12.09 1.72
CA GLY A 74 -0.61 13.43 2.15
C GLY A 74 0.34 14.52 1.64
N ILE A 75 1.53 14.13 1.16
CA ILE A 75 2.59 15.09 0.84
C ILE A 75 3.47 14.54 -0.29
N ILE A 76 3.90 15.44 -1.15
CA ILE A 76 4.68 15.26 -2.38
C ILE A 76 5.97 14.42 -2.21
N ALA A 77 6.58 14.41 -1.02
CA ALA A 77 7.81 13.69 -0.75
C ALA A 77 7.64 12.14 -0.85
N ASP A 78 6.54 11.61 -0.33
CA ASP A 78 6.27 10.16 -0.35
C ASP A 78 5.98 9.68 -1.76
N ALA A 79 5.36 10.53 -2.60
CA ALA A 79 5.10 10.23 -4.00
C ALA A 79 6.37 9.99 -4.81
N THR A 80 7.44 10.76 -4.55
CA THR A 80 8.71 10.63 -5.26
C THR A 80 9.38 9.27 -4.99
N ILE A 81 9.33 8.80 -3.75
CA ILE A 81 9.87 7.50 -3.36
C ILE A 81 9.10 6.37 -4.04
N ALA A 82 7.76 6.42 -3.94
CA ALA A 82 6.89 5.42 -4.56
C ALA A 82 7.09 5.37 -6.09
N ASN A 83 7.24 6.54 -6.73
CA ASN A 83 7.44 6.62 -8.17
C ASN A 83 8.75 5.98 -8.65
N ARG A 84 9.79 5.99 -7.82
CA ARG A 84 11.09 5.41 -8.17
C ARG A 84 11.06 3.89 -8.28
N ILE A 85 10.29 3.22 -7.42
CA ILE A 85 10.29 1.77 -7.29
C ILE A 85 9.05 1.07 -7.86
N ALA A 86 7.95 1.81 -8.09
CA ALA A 86 6.69 1.25 -8.54
C ALA A 86 6.51 1.32 -10.07
N ASP A 87 6.02 0.23 -10.65
CA ASP A 87 5.60 0.22 -12.06
C ASP A 87 4.20 0.79 -12.23
N ILE A 88 3.33 0.60 -11.23
CA ILE A 88 1.96 1.11 -11.18
C ILE A 88 1.68 1.65 -9.79
N THR A 89 1.03 2.79 -9.70
CA THR A 89 0.52 3.34 -8.45
C THR A 89 -1.00 3.21 -8.39
N LEU A 90 -1.51 2.49 -7.39
CA LEU A 90 -2.94 2.37 -7.13
C LEU A 90 -3.35 3.36 -6.05
N PHE A 91 -4.06 4.41 -6.43
CA PHE A 91 -4.57 5.40 -5.48
C PHE A 91 -5.98 5.00 -5.02
N VAL A 92 -6.11 4.62 -3.76
CA VAL A 92 -7.38 4.12 -3.21
C VAL A 92 -8.20 5.29 -2.65
N VAL A 93 -9.31 5.59 -3.31
CA VAL A 93 -10.30 6.57 -2.89
C VAL A 93 -11.46 5.87 -2.18
N ARG A 94 -11.79 6.28 -0.97
CA ARG A 94 -12.95 5.75 -0.26
C ARG A 94 -14.17 6.62 -0.48
N ALA A 95 -15.26 6.02 -1.03
CA ALA A 95 -16.52 6.70 -1.26
C ALA A 95 -17.07 7.32 0.03
N GLY A 96 -17.49 8.59 -0.04
CA GLY A 96 -18.02 9.34 1.10
C GLY A 96 -17.00 9.75 2.17
N LYS A 97 -15.70 9.55 1.93
CA LYS A 97 -14.60 9.95 2.84
C LYS A 97 -13.67 10.97 2.22
N LEU A 98 -13.35 10.83 0.94
CA LEU A 98 -12.52 11.82 0.26
C LEU A 98 -13.31 13.13 0.07
N ASP A 99 -12.74 14.24 0.46
CA ASP A 99 -13.27 15.57 0.16
C ASP A 99 -13.08 15.86 -1.33
N ARG A 100 -14.16 16.27 -2.00
CA ARG A 100 -14.13 16.61 -3.44
C ARG A 100 -13.12 17.70 -3.78
N ARG A 101 -12.79 18.56 -2.82
CA ARG A 101 -11.80 19.63 -2.99
C ARG A 101 -10.36 19.11 -3.18
N GLN A 102 -10.11 17.82 -2.85
CA GLN A 102 -8.83 17.17 -3.04
C GLN A 102 -8.69 16.50 -4.43
N LEU A 103 -9.77 16.44 -5.22
CA LEU A 103 -9.70 15.86 -6.57
C LEU A 103 -8.76 16.62 -7.53
N PRO A 104 -8.68 17.96 -7.51
CA PRO A 104 -7.68 18.67 -8.31
C PRO A 104 -6.24 18.32 -7.96
N ASP A 105 -5.95 17.96 -6.71
CA ASP A 105 -4.61 17.55 -6.30
C ASP A 105 -4.22 16.23 -6.98
N LEU A 106 -5.17 15.29 -7.12
CA LEU A 106 -4.96 14.03 -7.84
C LEU A 106 -4.73 14.28 -9.34
N GLU A 107 -5.50 15.19 -9.94
CA GLU A 107 -5.31 15.59 -11.33
C GLU A 107 -3.91 16.17 -11.54
N THR A 108 -3.45 17.01 -10.62
CA THR A 108 -2.11 17.59 -10.65
C THR A 108 -1.03 16.50 -10.57
N LEU A 109 -1.17 15.52 -9.66
CA LEU A 109 -0.23 14.39 -9.55
C LEU A 109 -0.13 13.59 -10.85
N TYR A 110 -1.27 13.40 -11.52
CA TYR A 110 -1.34 12.71 -12.81
C TYR A 110 -0.70 13.52 -13.94
N GLN A 111 -1.06 14.79 -14.09
CA GLN A 111 -0.56 15.67 -15.17
C GLN A 111 0.94 15.95 -15.04
N GLU A 112 1.43 16.10 -13.81
CA GLU A 112 2.84 16.33 -13.52
C GLU A 112 3.66 15.03 -13.53
N LYS A 113 3.04 13.87 -13.81
CA LYS A 113 3.66 12.54 -13.83
C LYS A 113 4.44 12.23 -12.55
N LYS A 114 3.91 12.69 -11.40
CA LYS A 114 4.53 12.47 -10.09
C LYS A 114 4.37 11.03 -9.60
N LEU A 115 3.43 10.28 -10.18
CA LEU A 115 3.18 8.88 -9.87
C LEU A 115 3.14 8.07 -11.16
N ASN A 116 3.90 6.98 -11.22
CA ASN A 116 3.96 6.09 -12.37
C ASN A 116 2.62 5.39 -12.59
N ASN A 117 2.12 5.46 -13.83
CA ASN A 117 0.93 4.72 -14.26
C ASN A 117 -0.20 4.78 -13.23
N LEU A 118 -0.54 6.01 -12.78
CA LEU A 118 -1.54 6.24 -11.75
C LEU A 118 -2.91 5.66 -12.14
N ALA A 119 -3.43 4.77 -11.33
CA ALA A 119 -4.77 4.24 -11.44
C ALA A 119 -5.57 4.51 -10.15
N LEU A 120 -6.87 4.79 -10.29
CA LEU A 120 -7.76 5.07 -9.16
C LEU A 120 -8.61 3.84 -8.85
N ILE A 121 -8.67 3.48 -7.57
CA ILE A 121 -9.59 2.48 -7.05
C ILE A 121 -10.63 3.18 -6.18
N LEU A 122 -11.90 3.12 -6.57
CA LEU A 122 -13.00 3.60 -5.75
C LEU A 122 -13.49 2.48 -4.82
N ASN A 123 -13.17 2.58 -3.54
CA ASN A 123 -13.51 1.61 -2.51
C ASN A 123 -14.71 2.07 -1.66
N GLY A 124 -15.41 1.13 -1.04
CA GLY A 124 -16.50 1.41 -0.09
C GLY A 124 -17.78 1.95 -0.74
N ILE A 125 -18.05 1.57 -1.98
CA ILE A 125 -19.30 1.90 -2.68
C ILE A 125 -20.44 1.09 -2.06
N ASP A 126 -21.54 1.76 -1.66
CA ASP A 126 -22.77 1.09 -1.26
C ASP A 126 -23.56 0.70 -2.52
N VAL A 127 -23.37 -0.55 -2.94
CA VAL A 127 -24.03 -1.11 -4.15
C VAL A 127 -25.56 -1.05 -4.06
N LYS A 128 -26.15 -1.07 -2.87
CA LYS A 128 -27.60 -0.98 -2.67
C LYS A 128 -28.14 0.41 -2.99
N ARG A 129 -27.34 1.45 -2.87
CA ARG A 129 -27.71 2.83 -3.21
C ARG A 129 -27.66 3.13 -4.70
N TRP A 130 -26.97 2.32 -5.49
CA TRP A 130 -26.80 2.47 -6.93
C TRP A 130 -27.81 1.62 -7.74
N GLY A 131 -28.70 0.91 -7.07
CA GLY A 131 -29.67 -0.01 -7.65
C GLY A 131 -30.92 0.61 -8.28
N TYR A 132 -30.96 1.90 -8.60
CA TYR A 132 -32.01 2.51 -9.39
C TYR A 132 -31.44 3.12 -10.67
N GLY A 133 -31.44 2.31 -11.73
CA GLY A 133 -31.27 2.78 -13.11
C GLY A 133 -30.01 2.26 -13.82
N TYR A 134 -30.19 1.27 -14.55
CA TYR A 134 -29.59 0.64 -15.72
C TYR A 134 -29.26 -0.83 -15.46
N GLY A 135 -30.25 -1.67 -15.75
CA GLY A 135 -30.05 -3.11 -15.87
C GLY A 135 -29.25 -3.43 -17.14
N TYR A 136 -28.05 -3.91 -16.95
CA TYR A 136 -27.44 -4.90 -17.81
C TYR A 136 -26.82 -5.95 -16.91
N GLY A 137 -27.54 -7.09 -16.83
CA GLY A 137 -27.12 -8.23 -16.04
C GLY A 137 -25.93 -8.93 -16.69
N TYR A 138 -24.87 -9.08 -15.92
CA TYR A 138 -24.04 -10.27 -15.99
C TYR A 138 -23.93 -10.80 -14.57
N GLY A 139 -24.80 -11.76 -14.28
CA GLY A 139 -24.77 -12.52 -13.04
C GLY A 139 -23.58 -13.47 -13.08
N TYR A 140 -22.62 -13.25 -12.20
CA TYR A 140 -21.80 -14.33 -11.68
C TYR A 140 -22.04 -14.35 -10.17
N GLY A 141 -22.88 -15.32 -9.79
CA GLY A 141 -23.09 -15.66 -8.39
C GLY A 141 -21.80 -16.23 -7.81
N TYR A 142 -21.28 -15.58 -6.78
CA TYR A 142 -20.38 -16.20 -5.83
C TYR A 142 -21.03 -16.14 -4.45
N GLY A 143 -21.09 -17.34 -3.89
CA GLY A 143 -21.81 -17.70 -2.69
C GLY A 143 -21.35 -16.98 -1.44
N HIS A 144 -22.26 -17.02 -0.48
CA HIS A 144 -22.08 -16.72 0.92
C HIS A 144 -20.74 -17.13 1.48
N TYR A 145 -19.93 -16.17 1.91
CA TYR A 145 -18.90 -16.41 2.91
C TYR A 145 -19.00 -15.39 4.05
N GLY A 146 -19.04 -15.98 5.20
CA GLY A 146 -19.02 -15.61 6.59
C GLY A 146 -18.65 -14.18 6.95
N ARG A 147 -19.51 -13.68 7.77
CA ARG A 147 -19.44 -12.56 8.69
C ARG A 147 -18.19 -12.67 9.57
N TYR A 148 -17.12 -12.00 9.22
CA TYR A 148 -16.04 -11.69 10.14
C TYR A 148 -16.04 -10.18 10.40
N GLY A 149 -16.46 -9.87 11.64
CA GLY A 149 -16.37 -8.52 12.17
C GLY A 149 -14.90 -8.17 12.40
N TYR A 150 -14.37 -7.21 11.68
CA TYR A 150 -13.15 -6.53 12.05
C TYR A 150 -13.49 -5.45 13.08
N GLY A 151 -13.09 -5.77 14.31
CA GLY A 151 -13.23 -4.92 15.47
C GLY A 151 -12.44 -3.63 15.35
N GLN A 152 -13.00 -2.63 15.98
CA GLN A 152 -12.50 -1.32 16.33
C GLN A 152 -11.02 -1.32 16.75
N GLY A 153 -10.26 -0.33 16.30
CA GLY A 153 -9.06 0.05 16.97
C GLY A 153 -7.96 0.71 16.15
N TYR A 154 -8.23 1.80 15.45
CA TYR A 154 -7.15 2.71 15.03
C TYR A 154 -7.68 4.14 14.86
N TYR A 155 -8.12 4.76 15.96
CA TYR A 155 -8.11 6.22 16.13
C TYR A 155 -8.35 6.53 17.60
N GLY A 156 -7.29 6.97 18.28
CA GLY A 156 -7.36 7.44 19.65
C GLY A 156 -8.31 8.64 19.78
N LYS A 157 -9.19 8.57 20.77
CA LYS A 157 -10.07 9.67 21.14
C LYS A 157 -9.22 10.87 21.61
N ALA A 158 -9.31 11.99 20.90
CA ALA A 158 -8.93 13.28 21.47
C ALA A 158 -9.89 13.58 22.64
N LYS A 159 -9.36 13.69 23.86
CA LYS A 159 -10.08 14.25 25.01
C LYS A 159 -10.13 15.77 24.87
N LYS A 160 -11.27 16.29 25.25
CA LYS A 160 -11.55 17.72 25.43
C LYS A 160 -10.49 18.42 26.26
#